data_c056f3ffdc97a03a4e7fbe052523e7c5
#
_entry.id   c056f3ffdc97a03a4e7fbe052523e7c5
#
_cell.length_a   1.000
_cell.length_b   1.000
_cell.length_c   1.000
_cell.angle_alpha   90.00
_cell.angle_beta   90.00
_cell.angle_gamma   90.00
#
_symmetry.space_group_name_H-M   'P 1'
#
loop_
_entity.id
_entity.type
_entity.pdbx_description
1 polymer ?
#
loop_
_entity_poly.entity_id
_entity_poly.type
_entity_poly.pdbx_seq_one_letter_code
_entity_poly.pdbx_strand_id
1 'polypeptide(L)'
;PNGALYYFAKLIDAGDIESLERRLITTAYEDIGLANPNACMRTVLAFQAAKTIGFPEARIPLASVIIELALSPKSRSSEDAIDAALASYHSEPHIAPQYIRLTPVGVDEEDRYDYHRPDLWEYLQYLPDEIKDEQFYVPWLTSRYEKSLTENYQRILKHGRTTNIRKLKKDKPR
;
A
#
# COMPACT_ATOMS: atom_id res chain seq x y z
N PRO A 1 5.44 -19.52 -15.57
CA PRO A 1 4.07 -19.30 -16.07
C PRO A 1 3.34 -20.59 -16.44
N ASN A 2 4.04 -21.61 -16.98
CA ASN A 2 3.37 -22.83 -17.49
C ASN A 2 2.57 -23.57 -16.41
N GLY A 3 3.13 -23.74 -15.21
CA GLY A 3 2.40 -24.33 -14.09
C GLY A 3 1.19 -23.50 -13.67
N ALA A 4 1.35 -22.17 -13.60
CA ALA A 4 0.25 -21.27 -13.27
C ALA A 4 -0.90 -21.38 -14.29
N LEU A 5 -0.58 -21.39 -15.59
CA LEU A 5 -1.58 -21.54 -16.65
C LEU A 5 -2.28 -22.91 -16.61
N TYR A 6 -1.54 -23.98 -16.32
CA TYR A 6 -2.12 -25.33 -16.24
C TYR A 6 -3.14 -25.42 -15.08
N TYR A 7 -2.76 -24.98 -13.89
CA TYR A 7 -3.68 -24.98 -12.76
C TYR A 7 -4.84 -24.01 -12.92
N PHE A 8 -4.59 -22.87 -13.58
CA PHE A 8 -5.66 -21.94 -13.95
C PHE A 8 -6.69 -22.57 -14.90
N ALA A 9 -6.24 -23.27 -15.95
CA ALA A 9 -7.14 -24.00 -16.85
C ALA A 9 -8.00 -25.00 -16.08
N LYS A 10 -7.42 -25.72 -15.13
CA LYS A 10 -8.15 -26.66 -14.26
C LYS A 10 -9.22 -25.97 -13.41
N LEU A 11 -8.94 -24.76 -12.89
CA LEU A 11 -9.91 -23.98 -12.11
C LEU A 11 -11.03 -23.42 -12.97
N ILE A 12 -10.74 -22.99 -14.21
CA ILE A 12 -11.78 -22.59 -15.18
C ILE A 12 -12.74 -23.76 -15.46
N ASP A 13 -12.19 -24.93 -15.71
CA ASP A 13 -12.98 -26.14 -16.00
C ASP A 13 -13.90 -26.54 -14.82
N ALA A 14 -13.46 -26.27 -13.59
CA ALA A 14 -14.26 -26.45 -12.38
C ALA A 14 -15.40 -25.43 -12.23
N GLY A 15 -15.40 -24.33 -12.98
CA GLY A 15 -16.50 -23.36 -13.05
C GLY A 15 -16.61 -22.37 -11.89
N ASP A 16 -15.69 -22.38 -10.91
CA ASP A 16 -15.72 -21.46 -9.75
C ASP A 16 -14.92 -20.18 -10.02
N ILE A 17 -15.49 -19.34 -10.88
CA ILE A 17 -14.83 -18.09 -11.31
C ILE A 17 -14.76 -17.04 -10.18
N GLU A 18 -15.71 -17.00 -9.26
CA GLU A 18 -15.72 -16.05 -8.15
C GLU A 18 -14.57 -16.33 -7.15
N SER A 19 -14.37 -17.58 -6.77
CA SER A 19 -13.25 -17.97 -5.92
C SER A 19 -11.92 -17.74 -6.63
N LEU A 20 -11.86 -17.98 -7.93
CA LEU A 20 -10.69 -17.72 -8.74
C LEU A 20 -10.34 -16.23 -8.77
N GLU A 21 -11.32 -15.36 -9.01
CA GLU A 21 -11.14 -13.90 -9.00
C GLU A 21 -10.59 -13.43 -7.65
N ARG A 22 -11.27 -13.79 -6.57
CA ARG A 22 -10.85 -13.40 -5.20
C ARG A 22 -9.42 -13.87 -4.91
N ARG A 23 -9.08 -15.11 -5.22
CA ARG A 23 -7.76 -15.69 -4.98
C ARG A 23 -6.68 -15.01 -5.81
N LEU A 24 -6.94 -14.79 -7.09
CA LEU A 24 -5.93 -14.19 -7.96
C LEU A 24 -5.67 -12.71 -7.64
N ILE A 25 -6.72 -11.95 -7.29
CA ILE A 25 -6.57 -10.57 -6.82
C ILE A 25 -5.80 -10.54 -5.50
N THR A 26 -6.14 -11.41 -4.54
CA THR A 26 -5.40 -11.49 -3.27
C THR A 26 -3.92 -11.78 -3.53
N THR A 27 -3.61 -12.85 -4.29
CA THR A 27 -2.23 -13.20 -4.65
C THR A 27 -1.47 -12.07 -5.36
N ALA A 28 -2.15 -11.31 -6.23
CA ALA A 28 -1.53 -10.18 -6.91
C ALA A 28 -1.09 -9.09 -5.92
N TYR A 29 -1.91 -8.74 -4.95
CA TYR A 29 -1.57 -7.70 -3.96
C TYR A 29 -0.71 -8.23 -2.82
N GLU A 30 -0.87 -9.49 -2.42
CA GLU A 30 -0.11 -10.16 -1.36
C GLU A 30 1.34 -10.44 -1.80
N ASP A 31 1.52 -11.18 -2.91
CA ASP A 31 2.83 -11.70 -3.30
C ASP A 31 3.60 -10.77 -4.24
N ILE A 32 2.92 -9.87 -4.97
CA ILE A 32 3.54 -8.97 -5.93
C ILE A 32 3.49 -7.53 -5.45
N GLY A 33 2.32 -7.03 -5.06
CA GLY A 33 2.14 -5.74 -4.41
C GLY A 33 2.99 -4.61 -5.01
N LEU A 34 3.86 -4.03 -4.19
CA LEU A 34 4.73 -2.93 -4.58
C LEU A 34 5.85 -3.31 -5.56
N ALA A 35 6.10 -4.60 -5.80
CA ALA A 35 7.06 -5.00 -6.82
C ALA A 35 6.57 -4.72 -8.25
N ASN A 36 5.25 -4.86 -8.50
CA ASN A 36 4.61 -4.51 -9.78
C ASN A 36 3.14 -4.09 -9.57
N PRO A 37 2.86 -2.89 -9.05
CA PRO A 37 1.48 -2.45 -8.79
C PRO A 37 0.61 -2.38 -10.05
N ASN A 38 1.22 -2.20 -11.22
CA ASN A 38 0.49 -2.23 -12.48
C ASN A 38 -0.06 -3.62 -12.80
N ALA A 39 0.65 -4.69 -12.49
CA ALA A 39 0.15 -6.06 -12.65
C ALA A 39 -1.04 -6.32 -11.71
N CYS A 40 -1.02 -5.79 -10.48
CA CYS A 40 -2.14 -5.87 -9.55
C CYS A 40 -3.41 -5.21 -10.13
N MET A 41 -3.29 -3.97 -10.63
CA MET A 41 -4.40 -3.26 -11.27
C MET A 41 -4.91 -4.00 -12.51
N ARG A 42 -4.02 -4.49 -13.38
CA ARG A 42 -4.41 -5.24 -14.58
C ARG A 42 -5.13 -6.53 -14.25
N THR A 43 -4.82 -7.16 -13.12
CA THR A 43 -5.54 -8.34 -12.65
C THR A 43 -7.01 -8.03 -12.40
N VAL A 44 -7.32 -6.94 -11.72
CA VAL A 44 -8.70 -6.50 -11.48
C VAL A 44 -9.40 -6.18 -12.81
N LEU A 45 -8.75 -5.43 -13.71
CA LEU A 45 -9.30 -5.08 -15.02
C LEU A 45 -9.54 -6.30 -15.91
N ALA A 46 -8.68 -7.32 -15.82
CA ALA A 46 -8.85 -8.56 -16.59
C ALA A 46 -10.09 -9.34 -16.16
N PHE A 47 -10.42 -9.37 -14.85
CA PHE A 47 -11.67 -9.95 -14.38
C PHE A 47 -12.89 -9.15 -14.79
N GLN A 48 -12.83 -7.83 -14.81
CA GLN A 48 -13.90 -6.98 -15.33
C GLN A 48 -14.14 -7.25 -16.84
N ALA A 49 -13.06 -7.32 -17.61
CA ALA A 49 -13.14 -7.68 -19.03
C ALA A 49 -13.70 -9.11 -19.22
N ALA A 50 -13.24 -10.07 -18.44
CA ALA A 50 -13.72 -11.44 -18.50
C ALA A 50 -15.23 -11.56 -18.22
N LYS A 51 -15.76 -10.80 -17.26
CA LYS A 51 -17.21 -10.73 -16.95
C LYS A 51 -18.00 -10.12 -18.10
N THR A 52 -17.43 -9.15 -18.82
CA THR A 52 -18.08 -8.52 -19.98
C THR A 52 -18.08 -9.42 -21.21
N ILE A 53 -16.98 -10.12 -21.46
CA ILE A 53 -16.79 -10.95 -22.65
C ILE A 53 -17.54 -12.29 -22.51
N GLY A 54 -17.45 -12.92 -21.34
CA GLY A 54 -17.97 -14.25 -21.07
C GLY A 54 -17.06 -15.37 -21.59
N PHE A 55 -17.34 -16.60 -21.13
CA PHE A 55 -16.62 -17.79 -21.59
C PHE A 55 -17.20 -18.30 -22.92
N PRO A 56 -16.35 -18.85 -23.80
CA PRO A 56 -14.97 -19.28 -23.56
C PRO A 56 -13.88 -18.19 -23.73
N GLU A 57 -14.17 -17.03 -24.30
CA GLU A 57 -13.19 -16.00 -24.64
C GLU A 57 -12.60 -15.29 -23.41
N ALA A 58 -13.31 -15.22 -22.29
CA ALA A 58 -12.86 -14.67 -21.01
C ALA A 58 -11.51 -15.22 -20.54
N ARG A 59 -11.13 -16.45 -20.95
CA ARG A 59 -9.84 -17.07 -20.65
C ARG A 59 -8.64 -16.26 -21.19
N ILE A 60 -8.84 -15.47 -22.25
CA ILE A 60 -7.75 -14.76 -22.94
C ILE A 60 -7.18 -13.61 -22.07
N PRO A 61 -7.98 -12.62 -21.62
CA PRO A 61 -7.47 -11.58 -20.73
C PRO A 61 -6.95 -12.15 -19.41
N LEU A 62 -7.58 -13.20 -18.87
CA LEU A 62 -7.14 -13.83 -17.64
C LEU A 62 -5.77 -14.53 -17.80
N ALA A 63 -5.54 -15.23 -18.90
CA ALA A 63 -4.24 -15.84 -19.18
C ALA A 63 -3.12 -14.80 -19.26
N SER A 64 -3.39 -13.62 -19.85
CA SER A 64 -2.41 -12.54 -19.95
C SER A 64 -1.93 -12.08 -18.59
N VAL A 65 -2.83 -11.83 -17.63
CA VAL A 65 -2.43 -11.38 -16.28
C VAL A 65 -1.78 -12.49 -15.48
N ILE A 66 -2.17 -13.75 -15.64
CA ILE A 66 -1.53 -14.89 -14.97
C ILE A 66 -0.07 -15.03 -15.40
N ILE A 67 0.20 -14.88 -16.70
CA ILE A 67 1.59 -14.88 -17.21
C ILE A 67 2.37 -13.72 -16.60
N GLU A 68 1.80 -12.52 -16.60
CA GLU A 68 2.44 -11.33 -16.03
C GLU A 68 2.73 -11.49 -14.54
N LEU A 69 1.76 -11.95 -13.75
CA LEU A 69 1.93 -12.21 -12.32
C LEU A 69 3.01 -13.27 -12.07
N ALA A 70 3.00 -14.36 -12.84
CA ALA A 70 3.99 -15.44 -12.70
C ALA A 70 5.42 -14.98 -13.00
N LEU A 71 5.59 -13.97 -13.85
CA LEU A 71 6.88 -13.42 -14.26
C LEU A 71 7.26 -12.12 -13.52
N SER A 72 6.35 -11.56 -12.74
CA SER A 72 6.62 -10.36 -11.93
C SER A 72 7.57 -10.66 -10.78
N PRO A 73 8.43 -9.70 -10.40
CA PRO A 73 9.15 -9.79 -9.13
C PRO A 73 8.16 -9.87 -7.97
N LYS A 74 8.60 -10.43 -6.85
CA LYS A 74 7.76 -10.65 -5.67
C LYS A 74 8.12 -9.68 -4.56
N SER A 75 7.10 -9.14 -3.86
CA SER A 75 7.28 -8.37 -2.64
C SER A 75 6.01 -8.47 -1.78
N ARG A 76 6.18 -8.94 -0.56
CA ARG A 76 5.14 -8.96 0.47
C ARG A 76 5.23 -7.75 1.41
N SER A 77 6.07 -6.78 1.09
CA SER A 77 6.34 -5.63 1.95
C SER A 77 5.09 -4.86 2.38
N SER A 78 4.03 -4.84 1.56
CA SER A 78 2.76 -4.19 1.91
C SER A 78 1.95 -5.00 2.92
N GLU A 79 1.90 -6.32 2.78
CA GLU A 79 1.24 -7.25 3.69
C GLU A 79 1.96 -7.25 5.03
N ASP A 80 3.29 -7.48 5.02
CA ASP A 80 4.11 -7.45 6.23
C ASP A 80 3.92 -6.13 7.01
N ALA A 81 3.82 -5.00 6.29
CA ALA A 81 3.65 -3.68 6.91
C ALA A 81 2.29 -3.52 7.60
N ILE A 82 1.19 -3.94 6.96
CA ILE A 82 -0.14 -3.83 7.56
C ILE A 82 -0.30 -4.82 8.72
N ASP A 83 0.26 -6.01 8.61
CA ASP A 83 0.22 -7.00 9.68
C ASP A 83 1.01 -6.52 10.92
N ALA A 84 2.19 -5.92 10.73
CA ALA A 84 2.95 -5.31 11.80
C ALA A 84 2.17 -4.15 12.47
N ALA A 85 1.53 -3.29 11.68
CA ALA A 85 0.72 -2.19 12.21
C ALA A 85 -0.52 -2.69 12.97
N LEU A 86 -1.19 -3.74 12.48
CA LEU A 86 -2.31 -4.38 13.18
C LEU A 86 -1.87 -5.04 14.48
N ALA A 87 -0.72 -5.71 14.50
CA ALA A 87 -0.17 -6.32 15.72
C ALA A 87 0.14 -5.26 16.79
N SER A 88 0.76 -4.12 16.39
CA SER A 88 1.01 -3.00 17.30
C SER A 88 -0.31 -2.42 17.83
N TYR A 89 -1.28 -2.14 16.96
CA TYR A 89 -2.60 -1.61 17.37
C TYR A 89 -3.35 -2.57 18.31
N HIS A 90 -3.33 -3.87 18.06
CA HIS A 90 -4.01 -4.85 18.92
C HIS A 90 -3.30 -5.07 20.26
N SER A 91 -1.98 -4.85 20.31
CA SER A 91 -1.21 -4.93 21.55
C SER A 91 -1.58 -3.79 22.52
N GLU A 92 -1.53 -2.54 22.01
CA GLU A 92 -1.88 -1.36 22.78
C GLU A 92 -2.41 -0.26 21.85
N PRO A 93 -3.73 0.00 21.83
CA PRO A 93 -4.31 1.08 21.03
C PRO A 93 -3.92 2.46 21.56
N HIS A 94 -3.33 3.29 20.71
CA HIS A 94 -2.98 4.67 21.03
C HIS A 94 -3.86 5.67 20.30
N ILE A 95 -3.94 6.88 20.86
CA ILE A 95 -4.78 7.95 20.31
C ILE A 95 -3.95 8.82 19.36
N ALA A 96 -4.46 9.04 18.13
CA ALA A 96 -3.81 9.91 17.16
C ALA A 96 -3.54 11.33 17.73
N PRO A 97 -2.37 11.93 17.42
CA PRO A 97 -2.07 13.30 17.82
C PRO A 97 -3.18 14.28 17.45
N GLN A 98 -3.51 15.21 18.36
CA GLN A 98 -4.64 16.13 18.19
C GLN A 98 -4.52 16.99 16.93
N TYR A 99 -3.30 17.42 16.59
CA TYR A 99 -3.06 18.33 15.47
C TYR A 99 -3.33 17.73 14.08
N ILE A 100 -3.36 16.38 13.95
CA ILE A 100 -3.69 15.70 12.68
C ILE A 100 -5.16 15.30 12.58
N ARG A 101 -5.98 15.56 13.62
CA ARG A 101 -7.40 15.24 13.59
C ARG A 101 -8.16 16.28 12.76
N LEU A 102 -9.20 15.84 12.05
CA LEU A 102 -10.09 16.74 11.29
C LEU A 102 -10.73 17.79 12.19
N THR A 103 -11.14 17.40 13.40
CA THR A 103 -11.73 18.26 14.42
C THR A 103 -10.89 18.21 15.70
N PRO A 104 -9.78 18.95 15.76
CA PRO A 104 -8.95 18.98 16.95
C PRO A 104 -9.67 19.71 18.09
N VAL A 105 -9.64 19.13 19.30
CA VAL A 105 -10.23 19.71 20.50
C VAL A 105 -9.14 20.25 21.41
N GLY A 106 -9.31 21.48 21.89
CA GLY A 106 -8.34 22.10 22.82
C GLY A 106 -6.98 22.45 22.18
N VAL A 107 -6.94 22.60 20.86
CA VAL A 107 -5.72 22.93 20.11
C VAL A 107 -5.86 24.35 19.53
N ASP A 108 -4.92 25.22 19.83
CA ASP A 108 -4.83 26.57 19.26
C ASP A 108 -4.70 26.49 17.74
N GLU A 109 -5.18 27.50 17.02
CA GLU A 109 -5.12 27.55 15.56
C GLU A 109 -3.69 27.45 15.01
N GLU A 110 -2.73 28.05 15.71
CA GLU A 110 -1.30 27.98 15.34
C GLU A 110 -0.72 26.57 15.46
N ASP A 111 -1.29 25.72 16.31
CA ASP A 111 -0.84 24.32 16.54
C ASP A 111 -1.64 23.30 15.71
N ARG A 112 -2.59 23.76 14.89
CA ARG A 112 -3.35 22.89 13.99
C ARG A 112 -2.56 22.62 12.70
N TYR A 113 -2.81 21.45 12.10
CA TYR A 113 -2.34 21.14 10.76
C TYR A 113 -2.89 22.17 9.75
N ASP A 114 -2.02 22.68 8.88
CA ASP A 114 -2.39 23.64 7.86
C ASP A 114 -2.35 22.98 6.48
N TYR A 115 -3.51 22.66 5.92
CA TYR A 115 -3.65 22.04 4.61
C TYR A 115 -3.12 22.91 3.45
N HIS A 116 -2.93 24.21 3.68
CA HIS A 116 -2.33 25.12 2.71
C HIS A 116 -0.79 25.18 2.78
N ARG A 117 -0.19 24.33 3.66
CA ARG A 117 1.23 24.22 3.87
C ARG A 117 1.72 22.79 3.59
N PRO A 118 1.66 22.34 2.30
CA PRO A 118 2.12 20.99 1.93
C PRO A 118 3.61 20.77 2.15
N ASP A 119 4.41 21.87 2.26
CA ASP A 119 5.82 21.83 2.56
C ASP A 119 6.17 21.32 3.96
N LEU A 120 5.20 21.28 4.88
CA LEU A 120 5.41 20.89 6.27
C LEU A 120 5.18 19.39 6.54
N TRP A 121 4.48 18.69 5.65
CA TRP A 121 4.06 17.32 5.93
C TRP A 121 5.22 16.33 6.19
N GLU A 122 6.35 16.50 5.54
CA GLU A 122 7.53 15.63 5.69
C GLU A 122 8.20 15.75 7.07
N TYR A 123 7.92 16.82 7.82
CA TYR A 123 8.53 17.14 9.10
C TYR A 123 7.62 16.84 10.30
N LEU A 124 6.40 16.41 10.07
CA LEU A 124 5.45 16.12 11.13
C LEU A 124 5.54 14.67 11.60
N GLN A 125 5.36 14.46 12.91
CA GLN A 125 5.17 13.15 13.48
C GLN A 125 3.71 12.74 13.35
N TYR A 126 3.45 11.61 12.71
CA TYR A 126 2.09 11.11 12.48
C TYR A 126 1.70 9.97 13.42
N LEU A 127 2.67 9.21 13.92
CA LEU A 127 2.41 8.19 14.93
C LEU A 127 2.20 8.84 16.30
N PRO A 128 1.41 8.21 17.19
CA PRO A 128 1.35 8.57 18.60
C PRO A 128 2.76 8.61 19.23
N ASP A 129 2.94 9.43 20.27
CA ASP A 129 4.24 9.62 20.90
C ASP A 129 4.84 8.33 21.47
N GLU A 130 3.97 7.42 21.94
CA GLU A 130 4.33 6.14 22.53
C GLU A 130 5.00 5.19 21.55
N ILE A 131 4.61 5.28 20.28
CA ILE A 131 5.06 4.40 19.18
C ILE A 131 5.74 5.19 18.05
N LYS A 132 6.17 6.42 18.30
CA LYS A 132 6.73 7.33 17.29
C LYS A 132 7.94 6.80 16.53
N ASP A 133 8.66 5.87 17.13
CA ASP A 133 9.89 5.29 16.59
C ASP A 133 9.62 3.91 15.94
N GLU A 134 8.38 3.41 15.94
CA GLU A 134 8.03 2.17 15.26
C GLU A 134 8.11 2.32 13.74
N GLN A 135 8.53 1.25 13.10
CA GLN A 135 8.64 1.16 11.64
C GLN A 135 7.89 -0.08 11.16
N PHE A 136 6.75 0.14 10.52
CA PHE A 136 5.93 -0.95 9.98
C PHE A 136 6.35 -1.34 8.55
N TYR A 137 6.65 -0.35 7.70
CA TYR A 137 7.03 -0.61 6.32
C TYR A 137 8.54 -0.87 6.19
N VAL A 138 8.88 -2.11 5.80
CA VAL A 138 10.24 -2.54 5.48
C VAL A 138 10.27 -3.01 4.02
N PRO A 139 10.91 -2.26 3.09
CA PRO A 139 10.90 -2.61 1.68
C PRO A 139 11.73 -3.86 1.38
N TRP A 140 11.25 -4.68 0.43
CA TRP A 140 11.97 -5.88 -0.03
C TRP A 140 12.99 -5.58 -1.15
N LEU A 141 12.85 -4.44 -1.84
CA LEU A 141 13.77 -3.95 -2.87
C LEU A 141 13.90 -4.87 -4.10
N THR A 142 12.90 -5.65 -4.40
CA THR A 142 12.94 -6.65 -5.47
C THR A 142 12.69 -6.06 -6.86
N SER A 143 12.16 -4.84 -6.96
CA SER A 143 11.85 -4.17 -8.23
C SER A 143 12.40 -2.75 -8.30
N ARG A 144 12.44 -2.19 -9.52
CA ARG A 144 12.82 -0.79 -9.73
C ARG A 144 11.80 0.17 -9.10
N TYR A 145 10.52 -0.17 -9.15
CA TYR A 145 9.47 0.65 -8.57
C TYR A 145 9.61 0.73 -7.05
N GLU A 146 9.74 -0.40 -6.36
CA GLU A 146 9.91 -0.42 -4.90
C GLU A 146 11.22 0.25 -4.45
N LYS A 147 12.31 0.10 -5.24
CA LYS A 147 13.55 0.84 -4.99
C LYS A 147 13.35 2.35 -5.06
N SER A 148 12.63 2.84 -6.08
CA SER A 148 12.34 4.28 -6.22
C SER A 148 11.48 4.81 -5.07
N LEU A 149 10.46 4.06 -4.62
CA LEU A 149 9.68 4.40 -3.42
C LEU A 149 10.59 4.46 -2.18
N THR A 150 11.51 3.52 -2.05
CA THR A 150 12.44 3.47 -0.91
C THR A 150 13.42 4.64 -0.92
N GLU A 151 13.93 5.05 -2.08
CA GLU A 151 14.77 6.25 -2.21
C GLU A 151 14.03 7.49 -1.72
N ASN A 152 12.77 7.65 -2.12
CA ASN A 152 11.93 8.74 -1.63
C ASN A 152 11.67 8.64 -0.12
N TYR A 153 11.37 7.44 0.38
CA TYR A 153 11.18 7.20 1.81
C TYR A 153 12.45 7.55 2.62
N GLN A 154 13.62 7.12 2.17
CA GLN A 154 14.89 7.45 2.81
C GLN A 154 15.19 8.96 2.78
N ARG A 155 14.78 9.67 1.72
CA ARG A 155 14.86 11.13 1.65
C ARG A 155 14.00 11.78 2.74
N ILE A 156 12.77 11.31 2.91
CA ILE A 156 11.83 11.82 3.93
C ILE A 156 12.36 11.53 5.35
N LEU A 157 12.93 10.36 5.60
CA LEU A 157 13.48 10.00 6.90
C LEU A 157 14.67 10.86 7.35
N LYS A 158 15.37 11.56 6.41
CA LYS A 158 16.43 12.51 6.77
C LYS A 158 15.89 13.77 7.44
N HIS A 159 14.62 14.07 7.29
CA HIS A 159 13.98 15.18 7.99
C HIS A 159 13.65 14.76 9.42
N GLY A 160 14.14 15.52 10.40
CA GLY A 160 13.71 15.34 11.79
C GLY A 160 12.20 15.61 11.92
N ARG A 161 11.46 14.66 12.47
CA ARG A 161 10.01 14.81 12.71
C ARG A 161 9.75 15.52 14.03
N THR A 162 8.72 16.35 14.08
CA THR A 162 8.33 17.11 15.26
C THR A 162 6.81 17.07 15.48
N THR A 163 6.41 17.10 16.74
CA THR A 163 5.04 17.32 17.19
C THR A 163 4.72 18.81 17.40
N ASN A 164 5.74 19.68 17.37
CA ASN A 164 5.61 21.13 17.60
C ASN A 164 5.35 21.87 16.28
N ILE A 165 4.09 21.90 15.85
CA ILE A 165 3.67 22.54 14.59
C ILE A 165 3.92 24.05 14.62
N ARG A 166 3.64 24.73 15.74
CA ARG A 166 3.86 26.18 15.88
C ARG A 166 5.31 26.56 15.62
N LYS A 167 6.24 25.82 16.20
CA LYS A 167 7.67 26.00 15.96
C LYS A 167 8.02 25.72 14.50
N LEU A 168 7.53 24.60 13.95
CA LEU A 168 7.79 24.23 12.56
C LEU A 168 7.31 25.30 11.57
N LYS A 169 6.13 25.89 11.79
CA LYS A 169 5.61 27.01 10.97
C LYS A 169 6.50 28.25 11.04
N LYS A 170 7.09 28.54 12.22
CA LYS A 170 8.03 29.66 12.40
C LYS A 170 9.38 29.41 11.74
N ASP A 171 9.92 28.21 11.87
CA ASP A 171 11.22 27.83 11.31
C ASP A 171 11.19 27.72 9.78
N LYS A 172 10.01 27.53 9.20
CA LYS A 172 9.76 27.49 7.76
C LYS A 172 8.70 28.54 7.37
N PRO A 173 9.07 29.83 7.28
CA PRO A 173 8.15 30.87 6.84
C PRO A 173 7.69 30.60 5.39
N ARG A 174 6.49 31.13 5.02
CA ARG A 174 5.93 31.02 3.65
C ARG A 174 6.83 31.69 2.63
#